data_e3197114e4e7db5216e4ba5a181c2236
#
_entry.id   e3197114e4e7db5216e4ba5a181c2236
#
_cell.length_a   1.000
_cell.length_b   1.000
_cell.length_c   1.000
_cell.angle_alpha   90.00
_cell.angle_beta   90.00
_cell.angle_gamma   90.00
#
_symmetry.space_group_name_H-M   'P 1'
#
loop_
_entity.id
_entity.type
_entity.pdbx_description
1 polymer ?
#
loop_
_entity_poly.entity_id
_entity_poly.type
_entity_poly.pdbx_seq_one_letter_code
_entity_poly.pdbx_strand_id
1 'polypeptide(L)'
;IMVITFVLVFLFVKTIDKRIWLTFLVSLVMTPLVYFYAVYPMINIFSNYHHEKYFSSEIWQDKPSLRYELSGDMMSSKILIGKTKTEVESLLRTHEWLSWDDSKKDHDPNKWNYALGLEPGAFNTEKECLEITFENNKVVDLRLYKEEQKLDAKE
;
A
#
# COMPACT_ATOMS: atom_id res chain seq x y z
N ILE A 1 -6.22 -12.39 -12.00
CA ILE A 1 -4.90 -13.05 -12.03
C ILE A 1 -5.00 -14.41 -11.34
N MET A 2 -5.48 -14.51 -10.10
CA MET A 2 -5.57 -15.76 -9.32
C MET A 2 -6.35 -16.88 -10.05
N VAL A 3 -7.44 -16.55 -10.76
CA VAL A 3 -8.20 -17.52 -11.58
C VAL A 3 -7.36 -18.06 -12.72
N ILE A 4 -6.60 -17.20 -13.41
CA ILE A 4 -5.69 -17.61 -14.49
C ILE A 4 -4.60 -18.53 -13.94
N THR A 5 -4.04 -18.19 -12.78
CA THR A 5 -3.05 -19.03 -12.08
C THR A 5 -3.65 -20.40 -11.77
N PHE A 6 -4.90 -20.47 -11.27
CA PHE A 6 -5.58 -21.74 -11.02
C PHE A 6 -5.71 -22.57 -12.29
N VAL A 7 -6.14 -21.98 -13.40
CA VAL A 7 -6.28 -22.71 -14.67
C VAL A 7 -4.93 -23.26 -15.13
N LEU A 8 -3.87 -22.49 -15.05
CA LEU A 8 -2.53 -22.94 -15.45
C LEU A 8 -2.02 -24.08 -14.56
N VAL A 9 -2.19 -23.95 -13.23
CA VAL A 9 -1.83 -25.01 -12.26
C VAL A 9 -2.66 -26.27 -12.51
N PHE A 10 -3.98 -26.13 -12.79
CA PHE A 10 -4.86 -27.26 -13.08
C PHE A 10 -4.43 -27.99 -14.36
N LEU A 11 -4.14 -27.25 -15.41
CA LEU A 11 -3.65 -27.86 -16.67
C LEU A 11 -2.32 -28.59 -16.47
N PHE A 12 -1.41 -28.00 -15.70
CA PHE A 12 -0.13 -28.62 -15.38
C PHE A 12 -0.32 -29.91 -14.54
N VAL A 13 -1.09 -29.87 -13.43
CA VAL A 13 -1.34 -31.04 -12.58
C VAL A 13 -2.05 -32.14 -13.35
N LYS A 14 -2.95 -31.79 -14.28
CA LYS A 14 -3.65 -32.75 -15.15
C LYS A 14 -2.69 -33.54 -16.07
N THR A 15 -1.52 -33.00 -16.35
CA THR A 15 -0.49 -33.78 -17.12
C THR A 15 0.13 -34.89 -16.29
N ILE A 16 0.10 -34.76 -14.96
CA ILE A 16 0.70 -35.72 -14.01
C ILE A 16 -0.32 -36.80 -13.62
N ASP A 17 -1.54 -36.37 -13.25
CA ASP A 17 -2.61 -37.29 -12.86
C ASP A 17 -3.90 -37.00 -13.63
N LYS A 18 -4.49 -38.06 -14.22
CA LYS A 18 -5.73 -37.96 -15.03
C LYS A 18 -7.01 -37.92 -14.19
N ARG A 19 -6.95 -38.08 -12.88
CA ARG A 19 -8.10 -38.10 -11.96
C ARG A 19 -8.57 -36.67 -11.72
N ILE A 20 -9.61 -36.23 -12.39
CA ILE A 20 -10.10 -34.83 -12.39
C ILE A 20 -10.33 -34.29 -10.97
N TRP A 21 -10.95 -35.08 -10.07
CA TRP A 21 -11.23 -34.65 -8.70
C TRP A 21 -9.95 -34.39 -7.90
N LEU A 22 -8.92 -35.26 -8.04
CA LEU A 22 -7.64 -35.10 -7.38
C LEU A 22 -6.86 -33.92 -7.95
N THR A 23 -6.85 -33.81 -9.27
CA THR A 23 -6.27 -32.64 -9.96
C THR A 23 -6.88 -31.34 -9.46
N PHE A 24 -8.21 -31.28 -9.29
CA PHE A 24 -8.90 -30.09 -8.78
C PHE A 24 -8.48 -29.76 -7.35
N LEU A 25 -8.47 -30.75 -6.43
CA LEU A 25 -8.06 -30.52 -5.04
C LEU A 25 -6.59 -30.08 -4.92
N VAL A 26 -5.69 -30.75 -5.62
CA VAL A 26 -4.27 -30.39 -5.63
C VAL A 26 -4.08 -28.98 -6.19
N SER A 27 -4.75 -28.64 -7.29
CA SER A 27 -4.67 -27.32 -7.88
C SER A 27 -5.22 -26.22 -6.96
N LEU A 28 -6.30 -26.51 -6.22
CA LEU A 28 -6.87 -25.57 -5.26
C LEU A 28 -5.87 -25.22 -4.15
N VAL A 29 -5.12 -26.20 -3.65
CA VAL A 29 -4.11 -26.00 -2.60
C VAL A 29 -2.85 -25.35 -3.16
N MET A 30 -2.42 -25.74 -4.37
CA MET A 30 -1.19 -25.26 -4.98
C MET A 30 -1.32 -23.82 -5.54
N THR A 31 -2.52 -23.42 -5.97
CA THR A 31 -2.72 -22.10 -6.59
C THR A 31 -2.28 -20.93 -5.72
N PRO A 32 -2.67 -20.82 -4.44
CA PRO A 32 -2.20 -19.71 -3.60
C PRO A 32 -0.69 -19.74 -3.42
N LEU A 33 -0.08 -20.92 -3.29
CA LEU A 33 1.37 -21.03 -3.16
C LEU A 33 2.07 -20.53 -4.44
N VAL A 34 1.66 -21.02 -5.60
CA VAL A 34 2.22 -20.57 -6.89
C VAL A 34 1.97 -19.09 -7.12
N TYR A 35 0.78 -18.59 -6.75
CA TYR A 35 0.46 -17.17 -6.89
C TYR A 35 1.39 -16.29 -6.05
N PHE A 36 1.48 -16.53 -4.75
CA PHE A 36 2.26 -15.65 -3.87
C PHE A 36 3.77 -15.80 -4.00
N TYR A 37 4.29 -17.00 -4.32
CA TYR A 37 5.73 -17.23 -4.38
C TYR A 37 6.32 -17.12 -5.78
N ALA A 38 5.52 -17.24 -6.84
CA ALA A 38 6.00 -17.13 -8.21
C ALA A 38 5.34 -15.99 -8.98
N VAL A 39 4.00 -16.01 -9.13
CA VAL A 39 3.29 -15.08 -10.02
C VAL A 39 3.35 -13.64 -9.50
N TYR A 40 3.09 -13.43 -8.22
CA TYR A 40 3.09 -12.11 -7.61
C TYR A 40 4.48 -11.42 -7.68
N PRO A 41 5.60 -12.07 -7.28
CA PRO A 41 6.92 -11.49 -7.47
C PRO A 41 7.29 -11.24 -8.94
N MET A 42 6.91 -12.14 -9.85
CA MET A 42 7.16 -11.95 -11.29
C MET A 42 6.43 -10.72 -11.85
N ILE A 43 5.18 -10.48 -11.45
CA ILE A 43 4.45 -9.28 -11.86
C ILE A 43 5.17 -8.05 -11.36
N ASN A 44 5.66 -8.07 -10.12
CA ASN A 44 6.33 -6.95 -9.47
C ASN A 44 7.78 -6.72 -9.89
N ILE A 45 8.32 -7.55 -10.82
CA ILE A 45 9.57 -7.20 -11.53
C ILE A 45 9.38 -5.93 -12.39
N PHE A 46 8.19 -5.75 -12.99
CA PHE A 46 7.92 -4.67 -13.95
C PHE A 46 6.78 -3.74 -13.52
N SER A 47 6.18 -3.95 -12.36
CA SER A 47 5.06 -3.15 -11.86
C SER A 47 5.11 -3.05 -10.33
N ASN A 48 4.30 -2.14 -9.78
CA ASN A 48 4.06 -1.99 -8.36
C ASN A 48 2.71 -2.59 -7.93
N TYR A 49 2.30 -3.70 -8.57
CA TYR A 49 1.02 -4.33 -8.27
C TYR A 49 0.94 -4.78 -6.81
N HIS A 50 -0.10 -4.33 -6.11
CA HIS A 50 -0.42 -4.73 -4.74
C HIS A 50 -1.93 -4.89 -4.54
N HIS A 51 -2.31 -5.52 -3.45
CA HIS A 51 -3.72 -5.64 -3.06
C HIS A 51 -4.15 -4.35 -2.35
N GLU A 52 -5.22 -3.74 -2.84
CA GLU A 52 -5.86 -2.62 -2.17
C GLU A 52 -6.75 -3.13 -1.03
N LYS A 53 -6.76 -2.41 0.09
CA LYS A 53 -7.57 -2.72 1.27
C LYS A 53 -8.39 -1.51 1.67
N TYR A 54 -9.55 -1.77 2.27
CA TYR A 54 -10.34 -0.73 2.91
C TYR A 54 -9.57 -0.10 4.07
N PHE A 55 -9.74 1.21 4.24
CA PHE A 55 -9.08 1.93 5.33
C PHE A 55 -9.48 1.35 6.69
N SER A 56 -8.48 1.05 7.51
CA SER A 56 -8.61 0.65 8.91
C SER A 56 -7.56 1.37 9.73
N SER A 57 -8.00 2.09 10.75
CA SER A 57 -7.12 2.78 11.69
C SER A 57 -6.20 1.80 12.42
N GLU A 58 -6.67 0.61 12.77
CA GLU A 58 -5.88 -0.44 13.40
C GLU A 58 -4.72 -0.90 12.49
N ILE A 59 -5.01 -1.25 11.23
CA ILE A 59 -3.98 -1.67 10.27
C ILE A 59 -3.00 -0.53 9.99
N TRP A 60 -3.51 0.70 9.86
CA TRP A 60 -2.68 1.89 9.66
C TRP A 60 -1.66 2.08 10.78
N GLN A 61 -2.09 1.88 12.03
CA GLN A 61 -1.25 2.08 13.21
C GLN A 61 -0.28 0.93 13.45
N ASP A 62 -0.71 -0.31 13.19
CA ASP A 62 0.07 -1.51 13.50
C ASP A 62 1.06 -1.89 12.40
N LYS A 63 0.78 -1.51 11.14
CA LYS A 63 1.59 -1.90 9.98
C LYS A 63 2.00 -0.69 9.13
N PRO A 64 2.89 0.19 9.62
CA PRO A 64 3.27 1.41 8.91
C PRO A 64 3.84 1.17 7.50
N SER A 65 4.57 0.06 7.31
CA SER A 65 5.16 -0.30 6.01
C SER A 65 4.15 -0.77 4.95
N LEU A 66 2.89 -1.00 5.33
CA LEU A 66 1.81 -1.45 4.45
C LEU A 66 0.69 -0.41 4.29
N ARG A 67 0.92 0.83 4.69
CA ARG A 67 -0.09 1.91 4.57
C ARG A 67 -0.44 2.24 3.13
N TYR A 68 0.47 1.98 2.17
CA TYR A 68 0.19 2.14 0.75
C TYR A 68 -0.98 1.27 0.27
N GLU A 69 -1.24 0.11 0.90
CA GLU A 69 -2.41 -0.73 0.57
C GLU A 69 -3.76 -0.09 0.97
N LEU A 70 -3.74 0.92 1.85
CA LEU A 70 -4.91 1.62 2.38
C LEU A 70 -5.12 2.99 1.72
N SER A 71 -4.11 3.51 1.01
CA SER A 71 -4.12 4.87 0.45
C SER A 71 -5.21 5.06 -0.60
N GLY A 72 -5.42 4.07 -1.47
CA GLY A 72 -6.44 4.11 -2.52
C GLY A 72 -7.86 4.30 -1.96
N ASP A 73 -8.25 3.50 -0.96
CA ASP A 73 -9.57 3.63 -0.31
C ASP A 73 -9.69 4.94 0.48
N MET A 74 -8.64 5.34 1.21
CA MET A 74 -8.62 6.60 1.96
C MET A 74 -8.85 7.82 1.05
N MET A 75 -8.21 7.83 -0.12
CA MET A 75 -8.35 8.92 -1.09
C MET A 75 -9.74 8.91 -1.74
N SER A 76 -10.23 7.74 -2.14
CA SER A 76 -11.53 7.60 -2.84
C SER A 76 -12.72 7.86 -1.92
N SER A 77 -12.69 7.35 -0.70
CA SER A 77 -13.74 7.53 0.31
C SER A 77 -13.74 8.93 0.94
N LYS A 78 -12.61 9.68 0.81
CA LYS A 78 -12.41 10.99 1.44
C LYS A 78 -12.67 10.99 2.96
N ILE A 79 -12.40 9.86 3.62
CA ILE A 79 -12.76 9.61 5.03
C ILE A 79 -12.16 10.63 6.01
N LEU A 80 -11.07 11.31 5.63
CA LEU A 80 -10.42 12.32 6.47
C LEU A 80 -10.93 13.75 6.20
N ILE A 81 -11.54 14.02 5.05
CA ILE A 81 -11.98 15.38 4.70
C ILE A 81 -13.00 15.91 5.74
N GLY A 82 -12.77 17.13 6.20
CA GLY A 82 -13.59 17.81 7.22
C GLY A 82 -13.29 17.41 8.67
N LYS A 83 -12.46 16.37 8.91
CA LYS A 83 -12.05 16.00 10.27
C LYS A 83 -11.08 17.01 10.87
N THR A 84 -11.14 17.16 12.17
CA THR A 84 -10.22 17.99 12.95
C THR A 84 -8.87 17.31 13.13
N LYS A 85 -7.83 18.07 13.49
CA LYS A 85 -6.50 17.55 13.79
C LYS A 85 -6.54 16.44 14.85
N THR A 86 -7.35 16.62 15.92
CA THR A 86 -7.51 15.61 16.98
C THR A 86 -8.14 14.32 16.47
N GLU A 87 -9.15 14.42 15.59
CA GLU A 87 -9.78 13.23 14.99
C GLU A 87 -8.81 12.51 14.04
N VAL A 88 -8.04 13.25 13.24
CA VAL A 88 -7.00 12.68 12.38
C VAL A 88 -5.94 11.96 13.22
N GLU A 89 -5.48 12.60 14.29
CA GLU A 89 -4.48 12.00 15.20
C GLU A 89 -5.00 10.74 15.90
N SER A 90 -6.28 10.68 16.24
CA SER A 90 -6.89 9.47 16.81
C SER A 90 -6.94 8.31 15.80
N LEU A 91 -7.08 8.59 14.51
CA LEU A 91 -7.14 7.59 13.44
C LEU A 91 -5.75 7.16 12.96
N LEU A 92 -4.84 8.12 12.76
CA LEU A 92 -3.56 7.92 12.09
C LEU A 92 -2.35 7.94 13.04
N ARG A 93 -2.52 8.33 14.30
CA ARG A 93 -1.50 8.76 15.27
C ARG A 93 -0.87 10.10 14.85
N THR A 94 0.13 10.52 15.61
CA THR A 94 0.89 11.75 15.36
C THR A 94 1.55 11.70 13.98
N HIS A 95 1.54 12.83 13.28
CA HIS A 95 2.24 12.97 12.01
C HIS A 95 3.75 12.71 12.16
N GLU A 96 4.37 12.25 11.08
CA GLU A 96 5.81 11.93 11.12
C GLU A 96 6.68 13.16 10.86
N TRP A 97 6.24 14.06 9.96
CA TRP A 97 6.88 15.37 9.75
C TRP A 97 5.90 16.41 9.23
N LEU A 98 6.32 17.66 9.27
CA LEU A 98 5.61 18.81 8.71
C LEU A 98 6.22 19.22 7.40
N SER A 99 5.43 19.68 6.42
CA SER A 99 5.94 20.22 5.17
C SER A 99 6.69 21.52 5.42
N TRP A 100 7.77 21.74 4.65
CA TRP A 100 8.49 23.00 4.67
C TRP A 100 7.75 24.08 3.87
N ASP A 101 7.66 25.28 4.42
CA ASP A 101 7.09 26.46 3.76
C ASP A 101 8.24 27.45 3.39
N ASP A 102 8.58 27.48 2.11
CA ASP A 102 9.66 28.34 1.60
C ASP A 102 9.40 29.84 1.80
N SER A 103 8.12 30.24 1.87
CA SER A 103 7.73 31.63 2.06
C SER A 103 7.98 32.11 3.48
N LYS A 104 7.78 31.25 4.46
CA LYS A 104 8.00 31.52 5.89
C LYS A 104 9.35 31.08 6.40
N LYS A 105 10.06 30.25 5.60
CA LYS A 105 11.31 29.54 6.00
C LYS A 105 11.14 28.77 7.32
N ASP A 106 10.01 28.11 7.47
CA ASP A 106 9.65 27.33 8.64
C ASP A 106 8.74 26.15 8.25
N HIS A 107 8.54 25.22 9.16
CA HIS A 107 7.61 24.11 8.98
C HIS A 107 6.15 24.57 9.10
N ASP A 108 5.30 24.16 8.15
CA ASP A 108 3.88 24.50 8.16
C ASP A 108 3.11 23.56 9.13
N PRO A 109 2.62 24.06 10.29
CA PRO A 109 1.89 23.26 11.26
C PRO A 109 0.52 22.75 10.72
N ASN A 110 0.12 23.21 9.55
CA ASN A 110 -1.12 22.81 8.90
C ASN A 110 -0.92 21.82 7.76
N LYS A 111 0.32 21.35 7.55
CA LYS A 111 0.63 20.32 6.55
C LYS A 111 1.33 19.15 7.19
N TRP A 112 0.55 18.11 7.47
CA TRP A 112 1.01 16.90 8.13
C TRP A 112 1.36 15.82 7.12
N ASN A 113 2.47 15.12 7.34
CA ASN A 113 2.92 14.08 6.45
C ASN A 113 3.08 12.75 7.17
N TYR A 114 2.79 11.69 6.41
CA TYR A 114 2.93 10.29 6.82
C TYR A 114 3.61 9.51 5.70
N ALA A 115 4.59 8.67 6.07
CA ALA A 115 5.13 7.67 5.16
C ALA A 115 4.15 6.51 5.02
N LEU A 116 3.91 6.08 3.79
CA LEU A 116 3.01 4.95 3.50
C LEU A 116 3.77 3.64 3.28
N GLY A 117 5.09 3.71 3.14
CA GLY A 117 5.96 2.60 2.83
C GLY A 117 6.36 2.55 1.37
N LEU A 118 7.00 1.45 1.00
CA LEU A 118 7.43 1.17 -0.37
C LEU A 118 6.42 0.23 -1.02
N GLU A 119 5.84 0.66 -2.13
CA GLU A 119 5.05 -0.24 -2.96
C GLU A 119 5.91 -1.40 -3.48
N PRO A 120 5.34 -2.60 -3.66
CA PRO A 120 6.07 -3.71 -4.27
C PRO A 120 6.59 -3.32 -5.66
N GLY A 121 7.76 -3.80 -6.01
CA GLY A 121 8.38 -3.55 -7.32
C GLY A 121 9.88 -3.73 -7.23
N ALA A 122 10.48 -4.53 -8.11
CA ALA A 122 11.91 -4.83 -8.07
C ALA A 122 12.80 -3.59 -8.28
N PHE A 123 12.27 -2.57 -8.94
CA PHE A 123 12.97 -1.33 -9.27
C PHE A 123 12.38 -0.11 -8.55
N ASN A 124 11.46 -0.32 -7.60
CA ASN A 124 10.85 0.78 -6.87
C ASN A 124 11.80 1.24 -5.76
N THR A 125 12.29 2.47 -5.87
CA THR A 125 13.16 3.14 -4.89
C THR A 125 12.44 4.30 -4.21
N GLU A 126 11.19 4.59 -4.59
CA GLU A 126 10.41 5.70 -4.09
C GLU A 126 9.43 5.23 -3.02
N LYS A 127 9.46 5.86 -1.85
CA LYS A 127 8.42 5.67 -0.84
C LYS A 127 7.22 6.56 -1.17
N GLU A 128 6.02 6.01 -1.04
CA GLU A 128 4.79 6.77 -1.10
C GLU A 128 4.57 7.53 0.21
N CYS A 129 4.09 8.77 0.11
CA CYS A 129 3.81 9.66 1.22
C CYS A 129 2.42 10.29 1.08
N LEU A 130 1.76 10.53 2.20
CA LEU A 130 0.51 11.25 2.29
C LEU A 130 0.74 12.60 2.94
N GLU A 131 0.36 13.70 2.28
CA GLU A 131 0.26 15.03 2.86
C GLU A 131 -1.21 15.35 3.14
N ILE A 132 -1.49 15.82 4.35
CA ILE A 132 -2.81 16.27 4.81
C ILE A 132 -2.73 17.76 5.06
N THR A 133 -3.55 18.54 4.34
CA THR A 133 -3.61 19.99 4.51
C THR A 133 -4.83 20.37 5.35
N PHE A 134 -4.59 21.23 6.37
CA PHE A 134 -5.60 21.72 7.28
C PHE A 134 -5.86 23.22 7.05
N GLU A 135 -7.13 23.60 7.06
CA GLU A 135 -7.58 25.00 7.19
C GLU A 135 -8.60 25.10 8.33
N ASN A 136 -8.45 26.11 9.18
CA ASN A 136 -9.32 26.30 10.35
C ASN A 136 -9.48 25.03 11.20
N ASN A 137 -8.37 24.31 11.42
CA ASN A 137 -8.31 23.04 12.16
C ASN A 137 -9.09 21.87 11.53
N LYS A 138 -9.43 21.93 10.25
CA LYS A 138 -10.12 20.86 9.51
C LYS A 138 -9.34 20.47 8.26
N VAL A 139 -9.36 19.19 7.93
CA VAL A 139 -8.78 18.68 6.68
C VAL A 139 -9.54 19.23 5.49
N VAL A 140 -8.83 19.87 4.58
CA VAL A 140 -9.37 20.42 3.33
C VAL A 140 -8.84 19.68 2.11
N ASP A 141 -7.63 19.13 2.18
CA ASP A 141 -7.01 18.44 1.06
C ASP A 141 -6.14 17.26 1.51
N LEU A 142 -6.06 16.25 0.64
CA LEU A 142 -5.23 15.07 0.77
C LEU A 142 -4.42 14.89 -0.52
N ARG A 143 -3.11 14.77 -0.40
CA ARG A 143 -2.21 14.59 -1.54
C ARG A 143 -1.28 13.40 -1.34
N LEU A 144 -1.28 12.48 -2.30
CA LEU A 144 -0.24 11.46 -2.39
C LEU A 144 0.93 11.99 -3.22
N TYR A 145 2.15 11.71 -2.77
CA TYR A 145 3.36 12.03 -3.49
C TYR A 145 4.45 10.99 -3.21
N LYS A 146 5.49 10.97 -4.03
CA LYS A 146 6.60 10.03 -3.90
C LYS A 146 7.89 10.77 -3.58
N GLU A 147 8.69 10.18 -2.71
CA GLU A 147 10.04 10.64 -2.36
C GLU A 147 11.05 9.53 -2.62
N GLU A 148 12.18 9.86 -3.22
CA GLU A 148 13.30 8.93 -3.32
C GLU A 148 13.79 8.54 -1.92
N GLN A 149 13.89 7.25 -1.68
CA GLN A 149 14.49 6.75 -0.46
C GLN A 149 16.00 6.94 -0.55
N LYS A 150 16.53 7.95 0.15
CA LYS A 150 17.97 8.07 0.35
C LYS A 150 18.40 6.91 1.25
N LEU A 151 18.91 5.85 0.66
CA LEU A 151 19.64 4.84 1.39
C LEU A 151 20.94 5.50 1.86
N ASP A 152 20.99 5.92 3.12
CA ASP A 152 22.25 6.31 3.74
C ASP A 152 23.16 5.09 3.66
N ALA A 153 24.08 5.13 2.70
CA ALA A 153 25.19 4.20 2.69
C ALA A 153 25.94 4.42 4.01
N LYS A 154 25.75 3.54 4.97
CA LYS A 154 26.62 3.47 6.13
C LYS A 154 27.99 3.10 5.62
N GLU A 155 28.90 4.07 5.59
CA GLU A 155 30.32 3.84 5.53
C GLU A 155 30.79 3.00 6.74
#